data_c3d065bcedb589757db63b8516627e6d
#
_entry.id   c3d065bcedb589757db63b8516627e6d
#
_cell.length_a   1.000
_cell.length_b   1.000
_cell.length_c   1.000
_cell.angle_alpha   90.00
_cell.angle_beta   90.00
_cell.angle_gamma   90.00
#
_symmetry.space_group_name_H-M   'P 1'
#
loop_
_entity.id
_entity.type
_entity.pdbx_description
1 polymer ?
#
loop_
_entity_poly.entity_id
_entity_poly.type
_entity_poly.pdbx_seq_one_letter_code
_entity_poly.pdbx_strand_id
1 'polypeptide(L)'
;MICEYFETTFDEIYDLWNEGLWPNRVSKIESRSSLSWDARLWEGYGNISITKQKETIWKYEPTFWAARSEGKLIGVNSGFKTNDDIYRSRGLYVSPEYRGEGVSKMLLKLTINSAKQEECRIIWTMPRKDSLFAYENVGFRKIGGWIDKGVEFGPNCIAINEIL
;
A
#
# COMPACT_ATOMS: atom_id res chain seq x y z
N MET A 1 -16.52 -16.15 9.24
CA MET A 1 -15.36 -16.50 8.40
C MET A 1 -14.11 -16.58 9.25
N ILE A 2 -13.34 -17.62 9.08
CA ILE A 2 -12.06 -17.78 9.78
C ILE A 2 -10.93 -17.43 8.82
N CYS A 3 -10.13 -16.41 9.17
CA CYS A 3 -8.96 -16.01 8.41
C CYS A 3 -7.69 -16.16 9.25
N GLU A 4 -6.65 -16.62 8.62
CA GLU A 4 -5.30 -16.61 9.16
C GLU A 4 -4.54 -15.46 8.49
N TYR A 5 -3.88 -14.63 9.29
CA TYR A 5 -3.04 -13.52 8.81
C TYR A 5 -1.59 -13.82 9.12
N PHE A 6 -0.73 -13.62 8.13
CA PHE A 6 0.68 -13.98 8.28
C PHE A 6 1.57 -13.15 7.35
N GLU A 7 2.83 -13.03 7.75
CA GLU A 7 3.84 -12.40 6.90
C GLU A 7 4.34 -13.42 5.88
N THR A 8 4.55 -12.96 4.65
CA THR A 8 4.93 -13.84 3.55
C THR A 8 5.89 -13.12 2.59
N THR A 9 6.03 -13.64 1.37
CA THR A 9 6.97 -13.15 0.37
C THR A 9 6.26 -12.63 -0.87
N PHE A 10 6.98 -11.86 -1.66
CA PHE A 10 6.50 -11.38 -2.94
C PHE A 10 6.05 -12.52 -3.86
N ASP A 11 6.84 -13.58 -3.94
CA ASP A 11 6.53 -14.71 -4.82
C ASP A 11 5.20 -15.36 -4.44
N GLU A 12 4.91 -15.49 -3.15
CA GLU A 12 3.68 -16.11 -2.66
C GLU A 12 2.43 -15.30 -3.03
N ILE A 13 2.53 -13.98 -3.03
CA ILE A 13 1.36 -13.12 -3.29
C ILE A 13 1.25 -12.66 -4.74
N TYR A 14 2.22 -12.98 -5.57
CA TYR A 14 2.33 -12.45 -6.94
C TYR A 14 1.04 -12.64 -7.75
N ASP A 15 0.43 -13.81 -7.70
CA ASP A 15 -0.77 -14.10 -8.47
C ASP A 15 -1.96 -13.25 -8.04
N LEU A 16 -2.07 -12.94 -6.75
CA LEU A 16 -3.13 -12.04 -6.28
C LEU A 16 -3.00 -10.65 -6.92
N TRP A 17 -1.78 -10.17 -7.08
CA TRP A 17 -1.54 -8.89 -7.75
C TRP A 17 -1.72 -8.99 -9.26
N ASN A 18 -1.12 -10.01 -9.88
CA ASN A 18 -1.13 -10.14 -11.34
C ASN A 18 -2.51 -10.43 -11.91
N GLU A 19 -3.29 -11.26 -11.22
CA GLU A 19 -4.62 -11.67 -11.69
C GLU A 19 -5.76 -10.86 -11.09
N GLY A 20 -5.60 -10.40 -9.85
CA GLY A 20 -6.65 -9.72 -9.10
C GLY A 20 -6.56 -8.21 -9.11
N LEU A 21 -5.49 -7.66 -8.57
CA LEU A 21 -5.36 -6.21 -8.39
C LEU A 21 -5.01 -5.50 -9.70
N TRP A 22 -4.08 -6.04 -10.47
CA TRP A 22 -3.58 -5.42 -11.69
C TRP A 22 -3.66 -6.36 -12.89
N PRO A 23 -4.87 -6.80 -13.26
CA PRO A 23 -5.02 -7.70 -14.41
C PRO A 23 -4.62 -6.99 -15.71
N ASN A 24 -3.90 -7.71 -16.57
CA ASN A 24 -3.44 -7.19 -17.88
C ASN A 24 -2.52 -5.97 -17.77
N ARG A 25 -1.79 -5.87 -16.67
CA ARG A 25 -0.85 -4.76 -16.45
C ARG A 25 0.28 -4.81 -17.47
N VAL A 26 0.58 -3.65 -18.09
CA VAL A 26 1.65 -3.52 -19.09
C VAL A 26 3.01 -3.42 -18.43
N SER A 27 3.13 -2.62 -17.37
CA SER A 27 4.40 -2.49 -16.65
C SER A 27 4.67 -3.72 -15.79
N LYS A 28 5.96 -4.01 -15.58
CA LYS A 28 6.37 -5.13 -14.73
C LYS A 28 5.90 -4.92 -13.30
N ILE A 29 5.36 -5.99 -12.70
CA ILE A 29 5.01 -5.99 -11.28
C ILE A 29 6.28 -6.25 -10.48
N GLU A 30 6.69 -5.29 -9.67
CA GLU A 30 7.86 -5.39 -8.81
C GLU A 30 7.43 -5.45 -7.33
N SER A 31 8.33 -5.93 -6.48
CA SER A 31 8.07 -6.04 -5.04
C SER A 31 7.92 -4.69 -4.35
N ARG A 32 8.46 -3.64 -4.97
CA ARG A 32 8.40 -2.26 -4.49
C ARG A 32 8.12 -1.34 -5.66
N SER A 33 7.84 -0.08 -5.37
CA SER A 33 7.72 0.96 -6.39
C SER A 33 8.82 1.99 -6.19
N SER A 34 9.32 2.57 -7.28
CA SER A 34 10.30 3.65 -7.21
C SER A 34 9.69 5.01 -6.86
N LEU A 35 8.37 5.10 -6.80
CA LEU A 35 7.70 6.36 -6.48
C LEU A 35 7.81 6.68 -4.99
N SER A 36 8.11 7.94 -4.70
CA SER A 36 8.20 8.46 -3.34
C SER A 36 7.41 9.75 -3.23
N TRP A 37 6.66 9.91 -2.16
CA TRP A 37 6.00 11.15 -1.80
C TRP A 37 6.94 11.99 -0.95
N ASP A 38 7.07 13.27 -1.28
CA ASP A 38 7.96 14.18 -0.54
C ASP A 38 7.17 14.91 0.55
N ALA A 39 7.24 14.37 1.78
CA ALA A 39 6.56 14.92 2.93
C ALA A 39 7.01 16.34 3.28
N ARG A 40 8.29 16.67 3.03
CA ARG A 40 8.82 17.99 3.36
C ARG A 40 8.20 19.07 2.50
N LEU A 41 8.06 18.82 1.20
CA LEU A 41 7.43 19.78 0.30
C LEU A 41 5.96 19.97 0.66
N TRP A 42 5.26 18.89 1.00
CA TRP A 42 3.87 19.00 1.41
C TRP A 42 3.72 19.79 2.71
N GLU A 43 4.52 19.48 3.74
CA GLU A 43 4.45 20.15 5.04
C GLU A 43 4.79 21.64 4.94
N GLY A 44 5.77 21.98 4.08
CA GLY A 44 6.24 23.37 3.95
C GLY A 44 5.35 24.24 3.07
N TYR A 45 4.81 23.70 2.01
CA TYR A 45 4.17 24.50 0.96
C TYR A 45 2.77 24.01 0.56
N GLY A 46 2.27 22.95 1.18
CA GLY A 46 0.99 22.36 0.82
C GLY A 46 0.99 21.67 -0.54
N ASN A 47 2.14 21.53 -1.18
CA ASN A 47 2.27 20.88 -2.50
C ASN A 47 2.49 19.38 -2.34
N ILE A 48 1.88 18.61 -3.25
CA ILE A 48 2.10 17.18 -3.32
C ILE A 48 3.10 16.92 -4.43
N SER A 49 4.19 16.25 -4.09
CA SER A 49 5.24 15.90 -5.03
C SER A 49 5.50 14.41 -4.98
N ILE A 50 5.49 13.78 -6.16
CA ILE A 50 5.87 12.39 -6.33
C ILE A 50 7.17 12.38 -7.14
N THR A 51 8.19 11.74 -6.59
CA THR A 51 9.49 11.62 -7.23
C THR A 51 9.88 10.15 -7.37
N LYS A 52 10.82 9.87 -8.26
CA LYS A 52 11.37 8.52 -8.43
C LYS A 52 12.66 8.40 -7.64
N GLN A 53 12.71 7.46 -6.71
CA GLN A 53 13.85 7.25 -5.81
C GLN A 53 14.23 5.77 -5.72
N LYS A 54 14.47 5.17 -6.89
CA LYS A 54 14.72 3.73 -6.98
C LYS A 54 15.85 3.27 -6.07
N GLU A 55 17.01 3.90 -6.12
CA GLU A 55 18.17 3.47 -5.33
C GLU A 55 17.91 3.56 -3.83
N THR A 56 17.25 4.63 -3.39
CA THR A 56 16.92 4.81 -1.99
C THR A 56 15.92 3.77 -1.51
N ILE A 57 14.87 3.55 -2.28
CA ILE A 57 13.78 2.63 -1.90
C ILE A 57 14.25 1.18 -1.92
N TRP A 58 15.07 0.80 -2.92
CA TRP A 58 15.49 -0.60 -3.07
C TRP A 58 16.48 -1.07 -2.00
N LYS A 59 17.04 -0.19 -1.21
CA LYS A 59 17.85 -0.61 -0.05
C LYS A 59 17.01 -1.03 1.17
N TYR A 60 15.69 -0.76 1.18
CA TYR A 60 14.80 -1.17 2.25
C TYR A 60 14.04 -2.43 1.88
N GLU A 61 13.94 -3.37 2.82
CA GLU A 61 13.20 -4.61 2.59
C GLU A 61 11.69 -4.39 2.72
N PRO A 62 10.88 -4.90 1.78
CA PRO A 62 9.44 -4.81 1.89
C PRO A 62 8.87 -5.89 2.80
N THR A 63 7.73 -5.60 3.41
CA THR A 63 6.92 -6.59 4.11
C THR A 63 5.69 -6.93 3.28
N PHE A 64 5.24 -8.18 3.36
CA PHE A 64 4.02 -8.66 2.72
C PHE A 64 3.16 -9.33 3.76
N TRP A 65 2.00 -8.74 4.02
CA TRP A 65 1.00 -9.35 4.90
C TRP A 65 -0.08 -9.98 4.05
N ALA A 66 -0.43 -11.23 4.36
CA ALA A 66 -1.42 -11.97 3.61
C ALA A 66 -2.51 -12.52 4.53
N ALA A 67 -3.65 -12.79 3.93
CA ALA A 67 -4.77 -13.44 4.57
C ALA A 67 -5.08 -14.74 3.85
N ARG A 68 -5.31 -15.82 4.61
CA ARG A 68 -5.68 -17.14 4.10
C ARG A 68 -7.00 -17.57 4.72
N SER A 69 -7.88 -18.12 3.90
CA SER A 69 -9.13 -18.73 4.35
C SER A 69 -9.31 -20.02 3.59
N GLU A 70 -9.65 -21.11 4.31
CA GLU A 70 -9.85 -22.43 3.73
C GLU A 70 -8.68 -22.89 2.85
N GLY A 71 -7.46 -22.62 3.32
CA GLY A 71 -6.23 -23.01 2.61
C GLY A 71 -5.88 -22.17 1.40
N LYS A 72 -6.61 -21.09 1.12
CA LYS A 72 -6.44 -20.27 -0.06
C LYS A 72 -6.04 -18.84 0.34
N LEU A 73 -5.05 -18.26 -0.36
CA LEU A 73 -4.71 -16.85 -0.20
C LEU A 73 -5.85 -15.99 -0.75
N ILE A 74 -6.36 -15.09 0.08
CA ILE A 74 -7.53 -14.26 -0.27
C ILE A 74 -7.27 -12.78 -0.16
N GLY A 75 -6.13 -12.37 0.39
CA GLY A 75 -5.83 -10.97 0.53
C GLY A 75 -4.36 -10.69 0.75
N VAL A 76 -3.93 -9.47 0.46
CA VAL A 76 -2.55 -9.03 0.60
C VAL A 76 -2.49 -7.52 0.77
N ASN A 77 -1.50 -7.07 1.53
CA ASN A 77 -1.03 -5.70 1.52
C ASN A 77 0.47 -5.70 1.75
N SER A 78 1.21 -4.87 1.03
CA SER A 78 2.64 -4.74 1.25
C SER A 78 2.98 -3.39 1.86
N GLY A 79 4.16 -3.32 2.47
CA GLY A 79 4.68 -2.07 2.99
C GLY A 79 6.19 -2.03 2.89
N PHE A 80 6.73 -0.83 2.72
CA PHE A 80 8.17 -0.61 2.66
C PHE A 80 8.48 0.86 2.91
N LYS A 81 9.68 1.12 3.40
CA LYS A 81 10.15 2.50 3.55
C LYS A 81 10.40 3.12 2.19
N THR A 82 9.99 4.36 2.04
CA THR A 82 10.35 5.19 0.89
C THR A 82 11.35 6.27 1.30
N ASN A 83 11.54 6.43 2.61
CA ASN A 83 12.52 7.31 3.24
C ASN A 83 12.82 6.75 4.63
N ASP A 84 13.77 7.32 5.36
CA ASP A 84 14.18 6.79 6.67
C ASP A 84 13.05 6.71 7.69
N ASP A 85 12.12 7.65 7.66
CA ASP A 85 11.01 7.72 8.62
C ASP A 85 9.62 7.72 7.95
N ILE A 86 9.57 7.41 6.65
CA ILE A 86 8.33 7.38 5.88
C ILE A 86 8.13 5.98 5.29
N TYR A 87 6.95 5.43 5.52
CA TYR A 87 6.55 4.11 5.03
C TYR A 87 5.47 4.24 3.96
N ARG A 88 5.43 3.30 3.02
CA ARG A 88 4.35 3.23 2.03
C ARG A 88 3.59 1.92 2.16
N SER A 89 2.27 1.98 2.15
CA SER A 89 1.40 0.83 1.93
C SER A 89 1.12 0.71 0.44
N ARG A 90 1.24 -0.48 -0.12
CA ARG A 90 1.07 -0.70 -1.55
C ARG A 90 0.42 -2.06 -1.83
N GLY A 91 -0.47 -2.08 -2.80
CA GLY A 91 -1.00 -3.34 -3.32
C GLY A 91 -2.05 -4.00 -2.43
N LEU A 92 -2.90 -3.22 -1.78
CA LEU A 92 -4.01 -3.76 -1.02
C LEU A 92 -5.00 -4.45 -1.96
N TYR A 93 -5.24 -5.73 -1.70
CA TYR A 93 -6.20 -6.52 -2.48
C TYR A 93 -6.86 -7.57 -1.59
N VAL A 94 -8.16 -7.73 -1.77
CA VAL A 94 -8.95 -8.82 -1.15
C VAL A 94 -9.80 -9.42 -2.26
N SER A 95 -9.79 -10.75 -2.37
CA SER A 95 -10.60 -11.45 -3.36
C SER A 95 -12.07 -11.09 -3.19
N PRO A 96 -12.82 -10.87 -4.30
CA PRO A 96 -14.18 -10.31 -4.23
C PRO A 96 -15.14 -11.02 -3.29
N GLU A 97 -15.10 -12.35 -3.24
CA GLU A 97 -16.01 -13.16 -2.39
C GLU A 97 -15.72 -13.00 -0.89
N TYR A 98 -14.60 -12.40 -0.52
CA TYR A 98 -14.22 -12.20 0.89
C TYR A 98 -14.27 -10.72 1.32
N ARG A 99 -14.78 -9.84 0.46
CA ARG A 99 -14.91 -8.42 0.79
C ARG A 99 -16.07 -8.19 1.73
N GLY A 100 -15.97 -7.10 2.52
CA GLY A 100 -16.99 -6.77 3.50
C GLY A 100 -16.85 -7.53 4.83
N GLU A 101 -15.78 -8.29 5.00
CA GLU A 101 -15.54 -9.14 6.18
C GLU A 101 -14.42 -8.60 7.09
N GLY A 102 -13.91 -7.39 6.81
CA GLY A 102 -12.87 -6.78 7.62
C GLY A 102 -11.45 -7.22 7.28
N VAL A 103 -11.24 -7.94 6.19
CA VAL A 103 -9.91 -8.44 5.81
C VAL A 103 -8.96 -7.29 5.47
N SER A 104 -9.39 -6.34 4.64
CA SER A 104 -8.56 -5.18 4.29
C SER A 104 -8.18 -4.37 5.53
N LYS A 105 -9.10 -4.18 6.45
CA LYS A 105 -8.84 -3.45 7.70
C LYS A 105 -7.73 -4.12 8.51
N MET A 106 -7.77 -5.45 8.63
CA MET A 106 -6.75 -6.19 9.37
C MET A 106 -5.39 -6.12 8.67
N LEU A 107 -5.36 -6.30 7.34
CA LEU A 107 -4.13 -6.21 6.57
C LEU A 107 -3.48 -4.83 6.69
N LEU A 108 -4.28 -3.77 6.63
CA LEU A 108 -3.78 -2.41 6.80
C LEU A 108 -3.24 -2.16 8.21
N LYS A 109 -3.92 -2.67 9.23
CA LYS A 109 -3.45 -2.55 10.61
C LYS A 109 -2.10 -3.23 10.82
N LEU A 110 -1.92 -4.41 10.22
CA LEU A 110 -0.65 -5.13 10.28
C LEU A 110 0.47 -4.35 9.59
N THR A 111 0.18 -3.75 8.44
CA THR A 111 1.16 -2.92 7.72
C THR A 111 1.50 -1.66 8.51
N ILE A 112 0.52 -1.00 9.11
CA ILE A 112 0.74 0.17 9.97
C ILE A 112 1.62 -0.22 11.16
N ASN A 113 1.37 -1.37 11.76
CA ASN A 113 2.19 -1.86 12.87
C ASN A 113 3.65 -2.10 12.44
N SER A 114 3.86 -2.66 11.24
CA SER A 114 5.21 -2.82 10.68
C SER A 114 5.91 -1.47 10.53
N ALA A 115 5.19 -0.44 10.06
CA ALA A 115 5.74 0.91 9.93
C ALA A 115 6.16 1.47 11.29
N LYS A 116 5.35 1.26 12.32
CA LYS A 116 5.69 1.69 13.68
C LYS A 116 6.91 0.98 14.24
N GLN A 117 7.03 -0.32 13.99
CA GLN A 117 8.18 -1.10 14.41
C GLN A 117 9.46 -0.64 13.72
N GLU A 118 9.37 -0.14 12.52
CA GLU A 118 10.50 0.45 11.79
C GLU A 118 10.68 1.95 12.08
N GLU A 119 10.01 2.45 13.11
CA GLU A 119 10.16 3.82 13.61
C GLU A 119 9.78 4.91 12.59
N CYS A 120 8.84 4.60 11.72
CA CYS A 120 8.32 5.57 10.76
C CYS A 120 7.26 6.46 11.43
N ARG A 121 7.26 7.75 11.09
CA ARG A 121 6.31 8.73 11.62
C ARG A 121 5.07 8.90 10.75
N ILE A 122 5.17 8.57 9.46
CA ILE A 122 4.07 8.69 8.50
C ILE A 122 4.06 7.42 7.64
N ILE A 123 2.85 6.94 7.37
CA ILE A 123 2.60 5.95 6.31
C ILE A 123 1.71 6.58 5.25
N TRP A 124 2.03 6.36 3.98
CA TRP A 124 1.28 6.91 2.87
C TRP A 124 0.92 5.82 1.86
N THR A 125 0.00 6.13 0.99
CA THR A 125 -0.48 5.20 -0.04
C THR A 125 -1.03 5.98 -1.22
N MET A 126 -1.22 5.29 -2.36
CA MET A 126 -1.81 5.86 -3.57
C MET A 126 -3.08 5.10 -3.93
N PRO A 127 -4.18 5.27 -3.19
CA PRO A 127 -5.39 4.52 -3.47
C PRO A 127 -6.12 5.01 -4.71
N ARG A 128 -6.84 4.07 -5.36
CA ARG A 128 -7.83 4.39 -6.36
C ARG A 128 -9.12 4.86 -5.67
N LYS A 129 -10.05 5.42 -6.45
CA LYS A 129 -11.31 5.95 -5.89
C LYS A 129 -12.11 4.90 -5.12
N ASP A 130 -12.15 3.67 -5.62
CA ASP A 130 -12.91 2.59 -5.00
C ASP A 130 -12.25 1.99 -3.76
N SER A 131 -10.97 2.25 -3.53
CA SER A 131 -10.25 1.72 -2.37
C SER A 131 -9.99 2.75 -1.28
N LEU A 132 -10.18 4.03 -1.53
CA LEU A 132 -9.88 5.10 -0.57
C LEU A 132 -10.61 4.89 0.76
N PHE A 133 -11.87 4.47 0.72
CA PHE A 133 -12.68 4.25 1.91
C PHE A 133 -12.04 3.25 2.88
N ALA A 134 -11.46 2.17 2.36
CA ALA A 134 -10.79 1.16 3.21
C ALA A 134 -9.62 1.78 3.98
N TYR A 135 -8.88 2.68 3.34
CA TYR A 135 -7.77 3.38 4.00
C TYR A 135 -8.27 4.40 5.01
N GLU A 136 -9.32 5.14 4.69
CA GLU A 136 -9.91 6.12 5.61
C GLU A 136 -10.38 5.46 6.91
N ASN A 137 -10.88 4.23 6.82
CA ASN A 137 -11.34 3.47 7.99
C ASN A 137 -10.24 3.15 9.00
N VAL A 138 -8.99 3.23 8.61
CA VAL A 138 -7.85 2.95 9.51
C VAL A 138 -6.98 4.18 9.75
N GLY A 139 -7.51 5.38 9.45
CA GLY A 139 -6.88 6.62 9.84
C GLY A 139 -6.15 7.38 8.74
N PHE A 140 -6.19 6.91 7.50
CA PHE A 140 -5.63 7.67 6.39
C PHE A 140 -6.57 8.80 6.00
N ARG A 141 -6.00 9.88 5.47
CA ARG A 141 -6.76 10.99 4.89
C ARG A 141 -6.16 11.38 3.56
N LYS A 142 -7.03 11.66 2.60
CA LYS A 142 -6.62 12.13 1.28
C LYS A 142 -6.01 13.52 1.38
N ILE A 143 -4.90 13.75 0.70
CA ILE A 143 -4.29 15.07 0.53
C ILE A 143 -4.18 15.37 -0.97
N GLY A 144 -4.42 16.64 -1.35
CA GLY A 144 -4.37 17.06 -2.75
C GLY A 144 -5.45 16.44 -3.63
N GLY A 145 -5.24 16.57 -4.93
CA GLY A 145 -6.20 16.12 -5.94
C GLY A 145 -5.95 14.71 -6.43
N TRP A 146 -6.75 14.29 -7.40
CA TRP A 146 -6.57 13.01 -8.08
C TRP A 146 -5.48 13.13 -9.14
N ILE A 147 -4.61 12.11 -9.21
CA ILE A 147 -3.48 12.05 -10.13
C ILE A 147 -3.82 11.02 -11.21
N ASP A 148 -3.82 11.44 -12.47
CA ASP A 148 -4.15 10.57 -13.60
C ASP A 148 -2.97 10.37 -14.54
N LYS A 149 -1.99 11.25 -14.51
CA LYS A 149 -0.79 11.15 -15.35
C LYS A 149 0.26 10.26 -14.69
N GLY A 150 0.84 9.35 -15.47
CA GLY A 150 1.92 8.50 -15.00
C GLY A 150 1.49 7.35 -14.12
N VAL A 151 0.18 7.06 -14.05
CA VAL A 151 -0.37 5.94 -13.29
C VAL A 151 -1.18 5.03 -14.22
N GLU A 152 -0.84 3.76 -14.22
CA GLU A 152 -1.44 2.78 -15.14
C GLU A 152 -2.89 2.44 -14.77
N PHE A 153 -3.20 2.37 -13.47
CA PHE A 153 -4.52 2.03 -12.95
C PHE A 153 -5.15 3.20 -12.20
N GLY A 154 -4.93 4.41 -12.72
CA GLY A 154 -5.45 5.63 -12.10
C GLY A 154 -6.93 5.89 -12.44
N PRO A 155 -7.50 7.02 -11.93
CA PRO A 155 -6.76 7.99 -11.12
C PRO A 155 -6.50 7.51 -9.70
N ASN A 156 -5.38 7.96 -9.14
CA ASN A 156 -5.00 7.70 -7.76
C ASN A 156 -4.88 9.04 -7.00
N CYS A 157 -5.02 8.99 -5.70
CA CYS A 157 -4.67 10.14 -4.86
C CYS A 157 -3.52 9.77 -3.93
N ILE A 158 -3.03 10.74 -3.17
CA ILE A 158 -2.16 10.48 -2.04
C ILE A 158 -3.01 10.50 -0.78
N ALA A 159 -2.90 9.48 0.04
CA ALA A 159 -3.51 9.44 1.36
C ALA A 159 -2.42 9.17 2.39
N ILE A 160 -2.48 9.86 3.52
CA ILE A 160 -1.46 9.77 4.56
C ILE A 160 -2.09 9.44 5.92
N ASN A 161 -1.29 8.80 6.77
CA ASN A 161 -1.65 8.55 8.16
C ASN A 161 -0.42 8.86 9.02
N GLU A 162 -0.56 9.81 9.92
CA GLU A 162 0.48 10.18 10.88
C GLU A 162 0.39 9.21 12.05
N ILE A 163 1.41 8.37 12.22
CA ILE A 163 1.37 7.22 13.14
C ILE A 163 2.26 7.37 14.37
N LEU A 164 2.93 8.51 14.49
CA LEU A 164 3.68 8.88 15.69
C LEU A 164 3.15 10.17 16.29
#